data_e7afc3fef3aca24dce3ff246894e2ecf
#
_entry.id   e7afc3fef3aca24dce3ff246894e2ecf
#
_cell.length_a   1.000
_cell.length_b   1.000
_cell.length_c   1.000
_cell.angle_alpha   90.00
_cell.angle_beta   90.00
_cell.angle_gamma   90.00
#
_symmetry.space_group_name_H-M   'P 1'
#
loop_
_entity.id
_entity.type
_entity.pdbx_description
1 polymer ?
#
loop_
_entity_poly.entity_id
_entity_poly.type
_entity_poly.pdbx_seq_one_letter_code
_entity_poly.pdbx_strand_id
1 'polypeptide(L)'
;MATTKVVYQGNYRFEATQLASGEKFHSDMPTSAGGKGEYQNPADMLGTAVIYCTMTTMAMAAEKRGLSFEGSYAELGNIEENSKQIIDTVL
;
A
#
# COMPACT_ATOMS: atom_id res chain seq x y z
N MET A 1 0.06 -13.62 17.33
CA MET A 1 -0.32 -14.39 16.14
C MET A 1 0.00 -13.58 14.89
N ALA A 2 0.67 -14.20 13.93
CA ALA A 2 0.99 -13.49 12.68
C ALA A 2 -0.25 -13.39 11.79
N THR A 3 -0.40 -12.27 11.10
CA THR A 3 -1.47 -12.04 10.13
C THR A 3 -0.96 -12.15 8.69
N THR A 4 0.32 -11.88 8.49
CA THR A 4 0.94 -11.82 7.17
C THR A 4 2.31 -12.47 7.23
N LYS A 5 2.63 -13.23 6.18
CA LYS A 5 3.96 -13.82 6.00
C LYS A 5 4.60 -13.18 4.78
N VAL A 6 5.85 -12.73 4.90
CA VAL A 6 6.59 -12.09 3.82
C VAL A 6 7.81 -12.93 3.49
N VAL A 7 7.99 -13.24 2.20
CA VAL A 7 9.10 -14.04 1.71
C VAL A 7 9.87 -13.25 0.65
N TYR A 8 11.18 -13.21 0.78
CA TYR A 8 12.05 -12.61 -0.23
C TYR A 8 12.24 -13.57 -1.39
N GLN A 9 11.99 -13.09 -2.60
CA GLN A 9 12.06 -13.91 -3.81
C GLN A 9 13.28 -13.60 -4.67
N GLY A 10 14.16 -12.72 -4.23
CA GLY A 10 15.33 -12.29 -5.01
C GLY A 10 15.01 -11.10 -5.90
N ASN A 11 16.04 -10.42 -6.38
CA ASN A 11 15.92 -9.23 -7.23
C ASN A 11 15.08 -8.11 -6.61
N TYR A 12 15.14 -7.99 -5.28
CA TYR A 12 14.39 -7.01 -4.49
C TYR A 12 12.87 -7.19 -4.56
N ARG A 13 12.41 -8.37 -4.90
CA ARG A 13 11.00 -8.74 -4.90
C ARG A 13 10.64 -9.49 -3.63
N PHE A 14 9.51 -9.12 -3.05
CA PHE A 14 8.93 -9.82 -1.90
C PHE A 14 7.53 -10.29 -2.24
N GLU A 15 7.14 -11.41 -1.66
CA GLU A 15 5.77 -11.91 -1.73
C GLU A 15 5.19 -11.92 -0.32
N ALA A 16 4.05 -11.29 -0.14
CA ALA A 16 3.32 -11.29 1.12
C ALA A 16 2.07 -12.15 0.97
N THR A 17 1.74 -12.88 2.00
CA THR A 17 0.52 -13.70 2.05
C THR A 17 -0.30 -13.30 3.25
N GLN A 18 -1.58 -12.96 3.02
CA GLN A 18 -2.52 -12.79 4.11
C GLN A 18 -2.92 -14.19 4.58
N LEU A 19 -2.57 -14.54 5.81
CA LEU A 19 -2.68 -15.93 6.26
C LEU A 19 -4.12 -16.39 6.39
N ALA A 20 -5.04 -15.50 6.72
CA ALA A 20 -6.45 -15.87 6.88
C ALA A 20 -7.12 -16.26 5.56
N SER A 21 -6.81 -15.57 4.47
CA SER A 21 -7.46 -15.77 3.17
C SER A 21 -6.58 -16.49 2.15
N GLY A 22 -5.27 -16.50 2.37
CA GLY A 22 -4.31 -17.01 1.38
C GLY A 22 -4.03 -16.03 0.24
N GLU A 23 -4.58 -14.81 0.30
CA GLU A 23 -4.32 -13.79 -0.72
C GLU A 23 -2.85 -13.41 -0.74
N LYS A 24 -2.29 -13.32 -1.95
CA LYS A 24 -0.89 -12.95 -2.15
C LYS A 24 -0.78 -11.61 -2.86
N PHE A 25 0.23 -10.84 -2.46
CA PHE A 25 0.57 -9.59 -3.12
C PHE A 25 2.09 -9.40 -3.09
N HIS A 26 2.60 -8.59 -4.00
CA HIS A 26 4.03 -8.48 -4.22
C HIS A 26 4.48 -7.03 -4.18
N SER A 27 5.75 -6.82 -3.84
CA SER A 27 6.40 -5.53 -4.01
C SER A 27 7.68 -5.70 -4.82
N ASP A 28 8.05 -4.67 -5.56
CA ASP A 28 9.27 -4.62 -6.35
C ASP A 28 9.98 -3.30 -6.13
N MET A 29 11.28 -3.29 -6.40
CA MET A 29 11.98 -2.04 -6.62
C MET A 29 11.88 -1.67 -8.09
N PRO A 30 11.92 -0.36 -8.42
CA PRO A 30 11.90 0.04 -9.82
C PRO A 30 13.17 -0.40 -10.54
N THR A 31 13.09 -0.49 -11.86
CA THR A 31 14.24 -0.92 -12.67
C THR A 31 15.44 0.00 -12.50
N SER A 32 15.20 1.28 -12.26
CA SER A 32 16.27 2.26 -11.99
C SER A 32 17.06 1.95 -10.71
N ALA A 33 16.47 1.20 -9.80
CA ALA A 33 17.11 0.79 -8.54
C ALA A 33 17.53 -0.68 -8.54
N GLY A 34 17.49 -1.35 -9.69
CA GLY A 34 17.93 -2.73 -9.85
C GLY A 34 16.84 -3.78 -9.69
N GLY A 35 15.60 -3.37 -9.52
CA GLY A 35 14.48 -4.29 -9.41
C GLY A 35 13.82 -4.59 -10.75
N LYS A 36 12.73 -5.34 -10.73
CA LYS A 36 11.98 -5.71 -11.93
C LYS A 36 10.89 -4.71 -12.29
N GLY A 37 10.44 -3.89 -11.34
CA GLY A 37 9.48 -2.83 -11.58
C GLY A 37 8.11 -3.30 -12.03
N GLU A 38 7.72 -4.54 -11.76
CA GLU A 38 6.44 -5.10 -12.18
C GLU A 38 5.33 -4.90 -11.17
N TYR A 39 5.70 -4.67 -9.91
CA TYR A 39 4.76 -4.46 -8.81
C TYR A 39 5.07 -3.15 -8.13
N GLN A 40 4.14 -2.70 -7.30
CA GLN A 40 4.29 -1.45 -6.57
C GLN A 40 5.49 -1.50 -5.62
N ASN A 41 6.24 -0.40 -5.51
CA ASN A 41 7.37 -0.37 -4.58
C ASN A 41 6.89 -0.19 -3.13
N PRO A 42 7.75 -0.51 -2.14
CA PRO A 42 7.32 -0.45 -0.74
C PRO A 42 6.88 0.93 -0.26
N ALA A 43 7.52 2.00 -0.74
CA ALA A 43 7.13 3.36 -0.34
C ALA A 43 5.72 3.70 -0.83
N ASP A 44 5.41 3.36 -2.08
CA ASP A 44 4.08 3.56 -2.64
C ASP A 44 3.05 2.68 -1.93
N MET A 45 3.43 1.47 -1.55
CA MET A 45 2.55 0.58 -0.79
C MET A 45 2.20 1.17 0.58
N LEU A 46 3.17 1.79 1.24
CA LEU A 46 2.92 2.45 2.52
C LEU A 46 1.94 3.62 2.35
N GLY A 47 2.15 4.45 1.33
CA GLY A 47 1.24 5.56 1.03
C GLY A 47 -0.16 5.06 0.68
N THR A 48 -0.25 3.99 -0.11
CA THR A 48 -1.51 3.38 -0.49
C THR A 48 -2.25 2.85 0.75
N ALA A 49 -1.53 2.24 1.68
CA ALA A 49 -2.11 1.73 2.93
C ALA A 49 -2.73 2.86 3.76
N VAL A 50 -2.06 4.00 3.82
CA VAL A 50 -2.60 5.18 4.52
C VAL A 50 -3.87 5.69 3.85
N ILE A 51 -3.91 5.70 2.51
CA ILE A 51 -5.10 6.06 1.76
C ILE A 51 -6.25 5.10 2.09
N TYR A 52 -6.01 3.80 2.08
CA TYR A 52 -7.04 2.81 2.45
C TYR A 52 -7.61 3.10 3.84
N CYS A 53 -6.74 3.33 4.80
CA CYS A 53 -7.15 3.58 6.18
C CYS A 53 -7.99 4.86 6.29
N THR A 54 -7.52 5.94 5.69
CA THR A 54 -8.19 7.25 5.73
C THR A 54 -9.55 7.19 5.05
N MET A 55 -9.61 6.63 3.84
CA MET A 55 -10.85 6.56 3.08
C MET A 55 -11.86 5.60 3.69
N THR A 56 -11.40 4.55 4.35
CA THR A 56 -12.30 3.66 5.10
C THR A 56 -13.01 4.44 6.20
N THR A 57 -12.27 5.26 6.94
CA THR A 57 -12.86 6.10 8.00
C THR A 57 -13.86 7.08 7.41
N MET A 58 -13.54 7.69 6.28
CA MET A 58 -14.46 8.62 5.60
C MET A 58 -15.72 7.90 5.11
N ALA A 59 -15.56 6.71 4.55
CA ALA A 59 -16.69 5.90 4.09
C ALA A 59 -17.62 5.55 5.24
N MET A 60 -17.07 5.14 6.37
CA MET A 60 -17.86 4.83 7.57
C MET A 60 -18.65 6.05 8.05
N ALA A 61 -18.04 7.22 8.05
CA ALA A 61 -18.72 8.45 8.45
C ALA A 61 -19.83 8.81 7.48
N ALA A 62 -19.60 8.67 6.17
CA ALA A 62 -20.61 8.94 5.15
C ALA A 62 -21.81 8.02 5.28
N GLU A 63 -21.57 6.72 5.47
CA GLU A 63 -22.64 5.73 5.61
C GLU A 63 -23.52 6.00 6.83
N LYS A 64 -22.93 6.43 7.93
CA LYS A 64 -23.70 6.79 9.13
C LYS A 64 -24.66 7.95 8.87
N ARG A 65 -24.37 8.78 7.87
CA ARG A 65 -25.22 9.92 7.49
C ARG A 65 -26.15 9.60 6.32
N GLY A 66 -26.19 8.34 5.90
CA GLY A 66 -27.00 7.90 4.78
C GLY A 66 -26.47 8.33 3.42
N LEU A 67 -25.19 8.67 3.33
CA LEU A 67 -24.54 9.09 2.09
C LEU A 67 -23.73 7.92 1.50
N SER A 68 -23.72 7.81 0.18
CA SER A 68 -22.88 6.82 -0.49
C SER A 68 -21.48 7.38 -0.71
N PHE A 69 -20.47 6.56 -0.45
CA PHE A 69 -19.08 6.89 -0.72
C PHE A 69 -18.53 6.14 -1.95
N GLU A 70 -19.37 5.28 -2.56
CA GLU A 70 -18.97 4.48 -3.69
C GLU A 70 -18.50 5.36 -4.86
N GLY A 71 -17.43 4.95 -5.53
CA GLY A 71 -16.86 5.68 -6.63
C GLY A 71 -15.91 6.79 -6.23
N SER A 72 -15.81 7.11 -4.95
CA SER A 72 -14.80 8.06 -4.47
C SER A 72 -13.40 7.49 -4.68
N TYR A 73 -12.45 8.35 -4.98
CA TYR A 73 -11.10 7.88 -5.27
C TYR A 73 -10.05 8.86 -4.73
N ALA A 74 -8.83 8.36 -4.62
CA ALA A 74 -7.66 9.15 -4.29
C ALA A 74 -6.49 8.70 -5.16
N GLU A 75 -5.55 9.59 -5.39
CA GLU A 75 -4.34 9.28 -6.14
C GLU A 75 -3.13 9.55 -5.26
N LEU A 76 -2.12 8.69 -5.38
CA LEU A 76 -0.87 8.84 -4.66
C LEU A 76 0.16 9.45 -5.62
N GLY A 77 0.79 10.55 -5.19
CA GLY A 77 1.89 11.14 -5.94
C GLY A 77 3.19 10.38 -5.72
N ASN A 78 4.28 10.87 -6.33
CA ASN A 78 5.59 10.25 -6.15
C ASN A 78 6.06 10.40 -4.70
N ILE A 79 6.55 9.28 -4.14
CA ILE A 79 7.15 9.25 -2.82
C ILE A 79 8.65 9.05 -2.99
N GLU A 80 9.45 9.97 -2.47
CA GLU A 80 10.90 9.81 -2.48
C GLU A 80 11.32 8.81 -1.40
N GLU A 81 12.36 8.03 -1.73
CA GLU A 81 12.78 6.91 -0.90
C GLU A 81 13.69 7.31 0.25
N ASN A 82 13.27 8.27 1.06
CA ASN A 82 13.93 8.52 2.32
C ASN A 82 12.87 8.61 3.43
N SER A 83 13.25 8.19 4.62
CA SER A 83 12.32 8.06 5.75
C SER A 83 11.58 9.35 6.06
N LYS A 84 12.26 10.49 5.95
CA LYS A 84 11.66 11.78 6.24
C LYS A 84 10.59 12.13 5.21
N GLN A 85 10.90 11.89 3.93
CA GLN A 85 9.98 12.18 2.83
C GLN A 85 8.71 11.31 2.93
N ILE A 86 8.89 10.04 3.26
CA ILE A 86 7.76 9.12 3.45
C ILE A 86 6.87 9.60 4.59
N ILE A 87 7.46 9.95 5.73
CA ILE A 87 6.72 10.45 6.89
C ILE A 87 5.97 11.74 6.55
N ASP A 88 6.62 12.68 5.88
CA ASP A 88 6.00 13.94 5.49
C ASP A 88 4.84 13.72 4.52
N THR A 89 4.95 12.73 3.64
CA THR A 89 3.92 12.42 2.66
C THR A 89 2.67 11.81 3.29
N VAL A 90 2.85 10.92 4.27
CA VAL A 90 1.73 10.19 4.87
C VAL A 90 1.08 10.92 6.04
N LEU A 91 1.75 11.88 6.63
CA LEU A 91 1.22 12.68 7.74
C LEU A 91 0.57 13.96 7.23
#